data_60269a94d3ab4e1f864736968dadf805
#
_entry.id   60269a94d3ab4e1f864736968dadf805
#
_cell.length_a   1.000
_cell.length_b   1.000
_cell.length_c   1.000
_cell.angle_alpha   90.00
_cell.angle_beta   90.00
_cell.angle_gamma   90.00
#
_symmetry.space_group_name_H-M   'P 1'
#
loop_
_entity.id
_entity.type
_entity.pdbx_description
1 polymer ?
#
loop_
_entity_poly.entity_id
_entity_poly.type
_entity_poly.pdbx_seq_one_letter_code
_entity_poly.pdbx_strand_id
1 'polypeptide(L)' 'MRIDRVKLIAEMARRDMRVQELVDKATVSRATVTALRGGKSCNENSIRRVAHALDIPVESLLEGVGGEKIS' A
#
# COMPACT_ATOMS: atom_id res chain seq x y z
N MET A 1 -5.25 0.77 -10.73
CA MET A 1 -5.75 0.76 -9.35
C MET A 1 -4.95 1.74 -8.50
N ARG A 2 -5.61 2.44 -7.64
CA ARG A 2 -4.99 3.51 -6.87
C ARG A 2 -5.21 3.30 -5.39
N ILE A 3 -4.17 3.49 -4.60
CA ILE A 3 -4.28 3.32 -3.15
C ILE A 3 -4.21 4.67 -2.45
N ASP A 4 -4.68 4.68 -1.21
CA ASP A 4 -4.56 5.84 -0.35
C ASP A 4 -3.19 5.78 0.31
N ARG A 5 -2.30 6.71 -0.05
CA ARG A 5 -0.94 6.71 0.47
C ARG A 5 -0.90 6.87 1.99
N VAL A 6 -1.89 7.56 2.56
CA VAL A 6 -1.93 7.75 4.01
C VAL A 6 -2.18 6.41 4.69
N LYS A 7 -3.07 5.59 4.13
CA LYS A 7 -3.31 4.26 4.68
C LYS A 7 -2.07 3.39 4.61
N LEU A 8 -1.37 3.44 3.49
CA LEU A 8 -0.13 2.67 3.34
C LEU A 8 0.92 3.11 4.35
N ILE A 9 1.15 4.40 4.46
CA ILE A 9 2.14 4.94 5.38
C ILE A 9 1.76 4.57 6.82
N ALA A 10 0.48 4.65 7.16
CA ALA A 10 0.01 4.30 8.49
C ALA A 10 0.25 2.82 8.80
N GLU A 11 -0.03 1.94 7.84
CA GLU A 11 0.18 0.51 8.05
C GLU A 11 1.67 0.19 8.22
N MET A 12 2.51 0.83 7.45
CA MET A 12 3.95 0.65 7.61
C MET A 12 4.43 1.16 8.97
N ALA A 13 3.92 2.31 9.39
CA ALA A 13 4.29 2.90 10.68
C ALA A 13 3.86 2.01 11.85
N ARG A 14 2.67 1.43 11.77
CA ARG A 14 2.18 0.54 12.83
C ARG A 14 3.06 -0.68 13.01
N ARG A 15 3.72 -1.11 11.94
CA ARG A 15 4.58 -2.28 11.96
C ARG A 15 6.05 -1.92 12.08
N ASP A 16 6.34 -0.63 12.19
CA ASP A 16 7.72 -0.13 12.19
C ASP A 16 8.48 -0.69 10.98
N MET A 17 7.81 -0.71 9.85
CA MET A 17 8.34 -1.31 8.63
C MET A 17 8.93 -0.24 7.73
N ARG A 18 10.13 -0.48 7.26
CA ARG A 18 10.82 0.44 6.35
C ARG A 18 10.56 0.04 4.91
N VAL A 19 10.84 0.98 4.00
CA VAL A 19 10.66 0.74 2.57
C VAL A 19 11.37 -0.53 2.12
N GLN A 20 12.61 -0.72 2.56
CA GLN A 20 13.38 -1.88 2.15
C GLN A 20 12.74 -3.19 2.63
N GLU A 21 12.20 -3.18 3.84
CA GLU A 21 11.50 -4.36 4.35
C GLU A 21 10.27 -4.69 3.52
N LEU A 22 9.53 -3.67 3.13
CA LEU A 22 8.36 -3.88 2.30
C LEU A 22 8.75 -4.39 0.93
N VAL A 23 9.81 -3.84 0.33
CA VAL A 23 10.34 -4.31 -0.94
C VAL A 23 10.64 -5.80 -0.88
N ASP A 24 11.34 -6.21 0.18
CA ASP A 24 11.72 -7.61 0.34
C ASP A 24 10.50 -8.51 0.57
N LYS A 25 9.60 -8.09 1.43
CA LYS A 25 8.44 -8.92 1.77
C LYS A 25 7.43 -9.00 0.65
N ALA A 26 7.20 -7.90 -0.03
CA ALA A 26 6.21 -7.85 -1.11
C ALA A 26 6.76 -8.35 -2.44
N THR A 27 8.07 -8.48 -2.53
CA THR A 27 8.75 -8.89 -3.78
C THR A 27 8.39 -7.93 -4.91
N VAL A 28 8.48 -6.65 -4.63
CA VAL A 28 8.25 -5.58 -5.61
C VAL A 28 9.47 -4.68 -5.67
N SER A 29 9.57 -3.86 -6.69
CA SER A 29 10.70 -2.97 -6.82
C SER A 29 10.58 -1.79 -5.85
N ARG A 30 11.71 -1.22 -5.51
CA ARG A 30 11.73 -0.03 -4.67
C ARG A 30 10.98 1.12 -5.33
N ALA A 31 11.09 1.23 -6.65
CA ALA A 31 10.36 2.26 -7.38
C ALA A 31 8.85 2.10 -7.22
N THR A 32 8.36 0.86 -7.17
CA THR A 32 6.95 0.59 -6.96
C THR A 32 6.50 1.08 -5.58
N VAL A 33 7.26 0.77 -4.55
CA VAL A 33 6.91 1.20 -3.20
C VAL A 33 6.95 2.73 -3.09
N THR A 34 7.97 3.34 -3.70
CA THR A 34 8.09 4.80 -3.70
C THR A 34 6.88 5.43 -4.40
N ALA A 35 6.47 4.86 -5.52
CA ALA A 35 5.31 5.37 -6.25
C ALA A 35 4.03 5.25 -5.42
N LEU A 36 3.85 4.12 -4.74
CA LEU A 36 2.68 3.92 -3.90
C LEU A 36 2.66 4.90 -2.73
N ARG A 37 3.79 5.14 -2.11
CA ARG A 37 3.89 6.10 -1.01
C ARG A 37 3.64 7.53 -1.48
N GLY A 38 3.86 7.77 -2.75
CA GLY A 38 3.56 9.07 -3.35
C GLY A 38 2.12 9.22 -3.84
N GLY A 39 1.33 8.17 -3.72
CA GLY A 39 -0.07 8.19 -4.16
C GLY A 39 -0.25 7.95 -5.63
N LYS A 40 0.75 7.43 -6.30
CA LYS A 40 0.65 7.16 -7.73
C LYS A 40 -0.05 5.84 -8.00
N SER A 41 -0.66 5.75 -9.17
CA SER A 41 -1.30 4.54 -9.63
C SER A 41 -0.29 3.46 -9.94
N CYS A 42 -0.59 2.23 -9.55
CA CYS A 42 0.25 1.07 -9.87
C CYS A 42 -0.65 -0.06 -10.31
N ASN A 43 -0.05 -1.10 -10.89
CA ASN A 43 -0.87 -2.23 -11.32
C ASN A 43 -1.38 -3.02 -10.11
N GLU A 44 -2.43 -3.76 -10.36
CA GLU A 44 -3.12 -4.50 -9.31
C GLU A 44 -2.22 -5.54 -8.64
N ASN A 45 -1.38 -6.20 -9.39
CA ASN A 45 -0.49 -7.21 -8.83
C ASN A 45 0.45 -6.63 -7.79
N SER A 46 1.02 -5.46 -8.07
CA SER A 46 1.92 -4.81 -7.13
C SER A 46 1.20 -4.45 -5.85
N ILE A 47 -0.02 -3.93 -5.99
CA ILE A 47 -0.81 -3.54 -4.82
C ILE A 47 -1.19 -4.75 -3.99
N ARG A 48 -1.55 -5.86 -4.63
CA ARG A 48 -1.89 -7.10 -3.93
C ARG A 48 -0.69 -7.64 -3.16
N ARG A 49 0.49 -7.59 -3.77
CA ARG A 49 1.71 -8.05 -3.11
C ARG A 49 2.02 -7.22 -1.87
N VAL A 50 1.85 -5.92 -1.99
CA VAL A 50 2.08 -5.01 -0.86
C VAL A 50 1.08 -5.29 0.26
N ALA A 51 -0.19 -5.43 -0.07
CA ALA A 51 -1.22 -5.73 0.92
C ALA A 51 -0.94 -7.06 1.63
N HIS A 52 -0.53 -8.07 0.86
CA HIS A 52 -0.19 -9.37 1.42
C HIS A 52 1.01 -9.27 2.37
N ALA A 53 2.01 -8.49 1.99
CA ALA A 53 3.18 -8.30 2.84
C ALA A 53 2.83 -7.60 4.15
N LEU A 54 1.81 -6.76 4.13
CA LEU A 54 1.31 -6.09 5.32
C LEU A 54 0.26 -6.90 6.08
N ASP A 55 -0.10 -8.05 5.53
CA ASP A 55 -1.10 -8.95 6.11
C ASP A 55 -2.45 -8.26 6.28
N ILE A 56 -2.86 -7.53 5.27
CA ILE A 56 -4.15 -6.83 5.24
C ILE A 56 -4.82 -7.07 3.90
N PRO A 57 -6.15 -6.94 3.83
CA PRO A 57 -6.83 -7.03 2.54
C PRO A 57 -6.52 -5.82 1.67
N VAL A 58 -6.56 -6.02 0.37
CA VAL A 58 -6.29 -4.95 -0.60
C VAL A 58 -7.21 -3.75 -0.36
N GLU A 59 -8.46 -4.03 -0.02
CA GLU A 59 -9.44 -2.99 0.22
C GLU A 59 -9.02 -2.01 1.31
N SER A 60 -8.22 -2.48 2.25
CA SER A 60 -7.74 -1.61 3.34
C SER A 60 -6.78 -0.53 2.85
N LEU A 61 -6.24 -0.71 1.66
CA LEU A 61 -5.31 0.27 1.08
C LEU A 61 -5.96 1.13 0.01
N LEU A 62 -7.12 0.73 -0.51
CA LEU A 62 -7.70 1.42 -1.65
C LEU A 62 -8.22 2.79 -1.30
N GLU A 63 -8.02 3.72 -2.22
CA GLU A 63 -8.51 5.07 -2.08
C GLU A 63 -10.03 5.07 -2.11
N GLY A 64 -10.64 5.79 -1.20
CA GLY A 64 -12.08 5.94 -1.18
C GLY A 64 -12.86 4.83 -0.50
N VAL A 65 -12.19 3.75 -0.14
CA VAL A 65 -12.88 2.65 0.52
C VAL A 65 -13.23 3.02 1.97
N GLY A 66 -14.49 2.87 2.29
CA GLY A 66 -14.96 3.11 3.65
C GLY A 66 -15.09 4.57 4.01
N GLY A 67 -14.29 5.34 3.45
CA GLY A 67 -14.27 6.74 3.78
C GLY A 67 -15.31 7.52 3.09
N GLU A 68 -15.57 7.17 2.03
CA GLU A 68 -16.35 7.95 1.38
C GLU A 68 -17.60 7.71 1.48
N LYS A 69 -17.84 7.26 1.67
CA LYS A 69 -18.97 7.40 1.68
C LYS A 69 -19.46 7.98 2.51
N ILE A 70 -19.17 8.27 2.89
CA ILE A 70 -19.85 8.82 3.62
C ILE A 70 -20.29 9.84 3.46
N SER A 71 -20.29 9.91 2.93
CA SER A 71 -20.82 10.81 2.82
C SER A 71 -21.24 11.11 2.82
#